data_b772bfecbe41815691208b551be4b85d
#
_entry.id   b772bfecbe41815691208b551be4b85d
#
_cell.length_a   1.000
_cell.length_b   1.000
_cell.length_c   1.000
_cell.angle_alpha   90.00
_cell.angle_beta   90.00
_cell.angle_gamma   90.00
#
_symmetry.space_group_name_H-M   'P 1'
#
loop_
_entity.id
_entity.type
_entity.pdbx_description
1 polymer ?
#
loop_
_entity_poly.entity_id
_entity_poly.type
_entity_poly.pdbx_seq_one_letter_code
_entity_poly.pdbx_strand_id
1 'polypeptide(L)'
;MEKKDIINLILKDKETAKFIKDNKISDDEIVNSFAKLSLYQANKKACLNCDGSICNSDAFGLRSYLELDQNGRIRIVYEDCPLVKVFDPNNLEVMDYTDPDIIIEMNKARLELLKRLNKFSDNYKNGKFAKGIYLYGPYGVGKSLIILNYAKQLVSDGSKVLFTYYPDLVRRIQSMFGTGELESLILKLKKADILIIDDIGREANTPYIRDEILGPILQYRCDNNLPMFMTSNREFDLLEKHLSETASSVDSVKAKALMARIKYLMDEYELVDKDYRN
;
A
#
# COMPACT_ATOMS: atom_id res chain seq x y z
N MET A 1 3.71 16.86 30.47
CA MET A 1 3.80 15.57 31.18
C MET A 1 5.19 15.48 31.78
N GLU A 2 5.30 15.23 33.08
CA GLU A 2 6.61 15.08 33.72
C GLU A 2 7.28 13.79 33.29
N LYS A 3 8.64 13.75 33.34
CA LYS A 3 9.43 12.57 32.97
C LYS A 3 8.95 11.28 33.62
N LYS A 4 8.60 11.36 34.92
CA LYS A 4 8.09 10.20 35.67
C LYS A 4 6.75 9.69 35.16
N ASP A 5 5.85 10.58 34.73
CA ASP A 5 4.54 10.19 34.19
C ASP A 5 4.68 9.42 32.87
N ILE A 6 5.60 9.86 32.00
CA ILE A 6 5.92 9.19 30.73
C ILE A 6 6.40 7.76 30.98
N ILE A 7 7.39 7.61 31.89
CA ILE A 7 7.96 6.30 32.23
C ILE A 7 6.88 5.38 32.81
N ASN A 8 6.10 5.87 33.74
CA ASN A 8 5.02 5.09 34.35
C ASN A 8 3.96 4.67 33.36
N LEU A 9 3.65 5.53 32.37
CA LEU A 9 2.70 5.19 31.32
C LEU A 9 3.21 4.04 30.43
N ILE A 10 4.46 4.11 30.02
CA ILE A 10 5.10 3.09 29.17
C ILE A 10 5.24 1.75 29.90
N LEU A 11 5.62 1.77 31.18
CA LEU A 11 5.84 0.57 31.98
C LEU A 11 4.54 -0.18 32.38
N LYS A 12 3.35 0.39 32.09
CA LYS A 12 2.08 -0.33 32.28
C LYS A 12 1.95 -1.55 31.36
N ASP A 13 2.56 -1.52 30.19
CA ASP A 13 2.60 -2.69 29.29
C ASP A 13 3.71 -3.66 29.74
N LYS A 14 3.31 -4.87 30.11
CA LYS A 14 4.21 -5.87 30.71
C LYS A 14 5.36 -6.29 29.78
N GLU A 15 5.12 -6.34 28.49
CA GLU A 15 6.13 -6.77 27.51
C GLU A 15 7.14 -5.65 27.25
N THR A 16 6.65 -4.42 27.08
CA THR A 16 7.52 -3.24 27.00
C THR A 16 8.35 -3.09 28.26
N ALA A 17 7.76 -3.26 29.45
CA ALA A 17 8.48 -3.21 30.71
C ALA A 17 9.57 -4.30 30.81
N LYS A 18 9.25 -5.51 30.34
CA LYS A 18 10.23 -6.61 30.26
C LYS A 18 11.38 -6.25 29.30
N PHE A 19 11.07 -5.79 28.09
CA PHE A 19 12.08 -5.38 27.11
C PHE A 19 13.02 -4.30 27.68
N ILE A 20 12.46 -3.27 28.32
CA ILE A 20 13.24 -2.19 28.97
C ILE A 20 14.17 -2.76 30.04
N LYS A 21 13.67 -3.64 30.90
CA LYS A 21 14.44 -4.26 31.98
C LYS A 21 15.54 -5.17 31.45
N ASP A 22 15.21 -6.07 30.51
CA ASP A 22 16.15 -7.06 29.99
C ASP A 22 17.32 -6.39 29.24
N ASN A 23 17.05 -5.26 28.58
CA ASN A 23 18.05 -4.50 27.85
C ASN A 23 18.68 -3.34 28.66
N LYS A 24 18.32 -3.16 29.94
CA LYS A 24 18.84 -2.12 30.85
C LYS A 24 18.74 -0.71 30.27
N ILE A 25 17.58 -0.40 29.66
CA ILE A 25 17.36 0.87 28.98
C ILE A 25 17.22 2.00 30.01
N SER A 26 17.91 3.12 29.78
CA SER A 26 17.88 4.26 30.66
C SER A 26 16.54 5.03 30.59
N ASP A 27 16.20 5.73 31.68
CA ASP A 27 15.02 6.60 31.75
C ASP A 27 15.03 7.68 30.67
N ASP A 28 16.21 8.18 30.28
CA ASP A 28 16.35 9.17 29.22
C ASP A 28 15.99 8.59 27.86
N GLU A 29 16.45 7.35 27.56
CA GLU A 29 16.11 6.68 26.31
C GLU A 29 14.61 6.32 26.24
N ILE A 30 13.98 5.95 27.36
CA ILE A 30 12.53 5.71 27.42
C ILE A 30 11.77 6.97 27.03
N VAL A 31 12.15 8.13 27.59
CA VAL A 31 11.51 9.41 27.29
C VAL A 31 11.75 9.83 25.84
N ASN A 32 12.99 9.71 25.34
CA ASN A 32 13.34 10.03 23.96
C ASN A 32 12.62 9.14 22.95
N SER A 33 12.32 7.90 23.32
CA SER A 33 11.62 6.92 22.49
C SER A 33 10.12 6.83 22.79
N PHE A 34 9.53 7.77 23.54
CA PHE A 34 8.13 7.73 23.96
C PHE A 34 7.15 7.52 22.80
N ALA A 35 7.30 8.28 21.70
CA ALA A 35 6.43 8.14 20.53
C ALA A 35 6.51 6.74 19.92
N LYS A 36 7.72 6.17 19.76
CA LYS A 36 7.94 4.82 19.25
C LYS A 36 7.33 3.75 20.15
N LEU A 37 7.55 3.86 21.46
CA LEU A 37 7.01 2.92 22.45
C LEU A 37 5.49 2.96 22.48
N SER A 38 4.89 4.16 22.42
CA SER A 38 3.43 4.33 22.35
C SER A 38 2.85 3.73 21.08
N LEU A 39 3.48 3.94 19.92
CA LEU A 39 3.08 3.34 18.65
C LEU A 39 3.17 1.82 18.69
N TYR A 40 4.26 1.27 19.22
CA TYR A 40 4.41 -0.16 19.43
C TYR A 40 3.28 -0.74 20.28
N GLN A 41 2.97 -0.11 21.41
CA GLN A 41 1.89 -0.56 22.32
C GLN A 41 0.52 -0.48 21.64
N ALA A 42 0.24 0.56 20.86
CA ALA A 42 -1.00 0.70 20.09
C ALA A 42 -1.14 -0.43 19.07
N ASN A 43 -0.12 -0.68 18.26
CA ASN A 43 -0.10 -1.76 17.28
C ASN A 43 -0.28 -3.14 17.93
N LYS A 44 0.40 -3.38 19.04
CA LYS A 44 0.27 -4.62 19.79
C LYS A 44 -1.14 -4.80 20.34
N LYS A 45 -1.75 -3.74 20.92
CA LYS A 45 -3.12 -3.79 21.43
C LYS A 45 -4.13 -4.15 20.33
N ALA A 46 -3.96 -3.58 19.14
CA ALA A 46 -4.77 -3.91 17.97
C ALA A 46 -4.65 -5.38 17.56
N CYS A 47 -3.51 -6.03 17.83
CA CYS A 47 -3.24 -7.43 17.50
C CYS A 47 -3.71 -8.44 18.55
N LEU A 48 -4.07 -8.04 19.78
CA LEU A 48 -4.35 -8.95 20.90
C LEU A 48 -5.51 -9.93 20.66
N ASN A 49 -6.52 -9.54 19.88
CA ASN A 49 -7.69 -10.37 19.56
C ASN A 49 -7.89 -10.50 18.05
N CYS A 50 -6.82 -10.38 17.29
CA CYS A 50 -6.87 -10.47 15.84
C CYS A 50 -6.89 -11.93 15.40
N ASP A 51 -7.92 -12.33 14.67
CA ASP A 51 -8.06 -13.66 14.05
C ASP A 51 -7.50 -13.71 12.62
N GLY A 52 -6.99 -12.56 12.14
CA GLY A 52 -6.45 -12.41 10.78
C GLY A 52 -7.49 -12.05 9.73
N SER A 53 -8.78 -11.99 10.07
CA SER A 53 -9.85 -11.60 9.13
C SER A 53 -9.83 -10.10 8.84
N ILE A 54 -9.59 -9.28 9.85
CA ILE A 54 -9.48 -7.81 9.75
C ILE A 54 -8.27 -7.37 10.55
N CYS A 55 -7.34 -6.65 9.93
CA CYS A 55 -6.19 -6.09 10.62
C CYS A 55 -6.46 -4.65 11.04
N ASN A 56 -6.64 -4.44 12.35
CA ASN A 56 -6.87 -3.12 12.95
C ASN A 56 -5.57 -2.41 13.40
N SER A 57 -4.40 -2.95 13.05
CA SER A 57 -3.12 -2.33 13.37
C SER A 57 -2.78 -1.25 12.35
N ASP A 58 -2.23 -0.12 12.81
CA ASP A 58 -1.67 0.91 11.93
C ASP A 58 -0.53 0.35 11.08
N ALA A 59 0.17 -0.69 11.57
CA ALA A 59 1.11 -1.50 10.82
C ALA A 59 0.41 -2.67 10.10
N PHE A 60 -0.59 -2.39 9.30
CA PHE A 60 -1.45 -3.38 8.64
C PHE A 60 -0.65 -4.50 7.96
N GLY A 61 -0.98 -5.77 8.28
CA GLY A 61 -0.30 -6.93 7.73
C GLY A 61 1.09 -7.19 8.30
N LEU A 62 1.56 -6.36 9.23
CA LEU A 62 2.86 -6.51 9.87
C LEU A 62 2.70 -6.62 11.39
N ARG A 63 3.53 -7.44 12.02
CA ARG A 63 3.74 -7.44 13.48
C ARG A 63 4.92 -6.55 13.81
N SER A 64 4.76 -5.73 14.82
CA SER A 64 5.83 -4.87 15.33
C SER A 64 6.56 -5.54 16.49
N TYR A 65 7.88 -5.38 16.53
CA TYR A 65 8.77 -5.84 17.59
C TYR A 65 9.69 -4.70 18.01
N LEU A 66 10.15 -4.74 19.26
CA LEU A 66 11.15 -3.80 19.76
C LEU A 66 12.53 -4.42 19.64
N GLU A 67 13.49 -3.66 19.11
CA GLU A 67 14.89 -3.99 19.07
C GLU A 67 15.75 -2.78 19.48
N LEU A 68 17.02 -3.03 19.77
CA LEU A 68 18.03 -1.98 19.89
C LEU A 68 18.84 -1.88 18.60
N ASP A 69 19.10 -0.67 18.14
CA ASP A 69 20.06 -0.43 17.07
C ASP A 69 21.53 -0.58 17.60
N GLN A 70 22.49 -0.44 16.68
CA GLN A 70 23.92 -0.56 17.00
C GLN A 70 24.41 0.48 18.04
N ASN A 71 23.63 1.54 18.26
CA ASN A 71 23.91 2.62 19.23
C ASN A 71 23.12 2.45 20.53
N GLY A 72 22.42 1.34 20.72
CA GLY A 72 21.60 1.07 21.90
C GLY A 72 20.28 1.86 21.92
N ARG A 73 19.83 2.42 20.81
CA ARG A 73 18.56 3.17 20.73
C ARG A 73 17.42 2.25 20.34
N ILE A 74 16.24 2.51 20.90
CA ILE A 74 15.03 1.73 20.62
C ILE A 74 14.59 1.97 19.18
N ARG A 75 14.35 0.88 18.43
CA ARG A 75 13.70 0.87 17.13
C ARG A 75 12.53 -0.10 17.10
N ILE A 76 11.55 0.17 16.27
CA ILE A 76 10.49 -0.77 15.93
C ILE A 76 10.90 -1.50 14.66
N VAL A 77 10.87 -2.83 14.71
CA VAL A 77 11.07 -3.70 13.55
C VAL A 77 9.74 -4.33 13.19
N TYR A 78 9.49 -4.48 11.91
CA TYR A 78 8.26 -5.03 11.37
C TYR A 78 8.53 -6.34 10.65
N GLU A 79 7.74 -7.36 10.97
CA GLU A 79 7.74 -8.66 10.31
C GLU A 79 6.36 -8.96 9.76
N ASP A 80 6.27 -9.81 8.73
CA ASP A 80 4.99 -10.21 8.17
C ASP A 80 4.10 -10.91 9.21
N CYS A 81 2.86 -10.46 9.33
CA CYS A 81 1.90 -11.10 10.22
C CYS A 81 1.40 -12.41 9.60
N PRO A 82 1.65 -13.58 10.21
CA PRO A 82 1.20 -14.86 9.67
C PRO A 82 -0.31 -15.04 9.66
N LEU A 83 -1.04 -14.24 10.43
CA LEU A 83 -2.51 -14.32 10.52
C LEU A 83 -3.21 -13.54 9.41
N VAL A 84 -2.57 -12.50 8.86
CA VAL A 84 -3.22 -11.65 7.86
C VAL A 84 -3.19 -12.33 6.51
N LYS A 85 -4.34 -12.84 6.10
CA LYS A 85 -4.58 -13.34 4.75
C LYS A 85 -5.09 -12.27 3.79
N VAL A 86 -5.41 -11.06 4.28
CA VAL A 86 -6.32 -10.14 3.59
C VAL A 86 -5.98 -8.67 3.83
N PHE A 87 -6.01 -7.88 2.80
CA PHE A 87 -6.73 -6.69 2.45
C PHE A 87 -6.93 -5.62 3.55
N ASP A 88 -6.66 -4.35 3.23
CA ASP A 88 -7.06 -3.18 4.05
C ASP A 88 -8.57 -2.89 3.86
N PRO A 89 -9.44 -3.29 4.81
CA PRO A 89 -10.88 -3.08 4.67
C PRO A 89 -11.28 -1.60 4.66
N ASN A 90 -10.46 -0.71 5.26
CA ASN A 90 -10.74 0.73 5.25
C ASN A 90 -10.64 1.35 3.85
N ASN A 91 -9.90 0.71 2.92
CA ASN A 91 -9.83 1.15 1.53
C ASN A 91 -10.92 0.50 0.66
N LEU A 92 -11.57 -0.58 1.13
CA LEU A 92 -12.69 -1.20 0.42
C LEU A 92 -14.03 -0.61 0.79
N GLU A 93 -14.23 -0.24 2.06
CA GLU A 93 -15.48 0.36 2.53
C GLU A 93 -15.76 1.72 1.88
N VAL A 94 -14.69 2.45 1.52
CA VAL A 94 -14.81 3.74 0.79
C VAL A 94 -15.24 3.53 -0.67
N MET A 95 -15.14 2.29 -1.18
CA MET A 95 -15.49 1.94 -2.55
C MET A 95 -16.62 0.90 -2.59
N ASP A 96 -17.71 1.14 -1.88
CA ASP A 96 -18.95 0.41 -2.13
C ASP A 96 -19.56 0.90 -3.44
N TYR A 97 -18.92 0.54 -4.57
CA TYR A 97 -19.46 0.71 -5.92
C TYR A 97 -20.53 -0.32 -6.26
N THR A 98 -21.12 -0.93 -5.27
CA THR A 98 -22.30 -1.77 -5.48
C THR A 98 -23.54 -0.89 -5.54
N ASP A 99 -23.63 -0.05 -6.57
CA ASP A 99 -24.94 0.38 -7.04
C ASP A 99 -25.55 -0.87 -7.72
N PRO A 100 -26.53 -1.53 -7.10
CA PRO A 100 -27.14 -2.74 -7.66
C PRO A 100 -27.84 -2.47 -9.01
N ASP A 101 -28.08 -1.21 -9.36
CA ASP A 101 -28.75 -0.81 -10.58
C ASP A 101 -27.79 -0.60 -11.77
N ILE A 102 -26.47 -0.61 -11.54
CA ILE A 102 -25.49 -0.51 -12.63
C ILE A 102 -25.28 -1.90 -13.28
N ILE A 103 -26.04 -2.14 -14.35
CA ILE A 103 -25.81 -3.30 -15.23
C ILE A 103 -24.67 -2.98 -16.20
N ILE A 104 -23.53 -3.60 -15.97
CA ILE A 104 -22.38 -3.50 -16.85
C ILE A 104 -22.52 -4.53 -17.98
N GLU A 105 -22.72 -4.04 -19.18
CA GLU A 105 -22.80 -4.90 -20.37
C GLU A 105 -21.42 -5.51 -20.71
N MET A 106 -21.42 -6.80 -21.06
CA MET A 106 -20.19 -7.47 -21.51
C MET A 106 -19.93 -7.12 -22.96
N ASN A 107 -18.81 -6.44 -23.22
CA ASN A 107 -18.32 -6.16 -24.55
C ASN A 107 -17.00 -6.91 -24.83
N LYS A 108 -16.48 -6.83 -26.07
CA LYS A 108 -15.26 -7.49 -26.49
C LYS A 108 -14.04 -7.08 -25.66
N ALA A 109 -13.91 -5.79 -25.30
CA ALA A 109 -12.79 -5.28 -24.52
C ALA A 109 -12.83 -5.86 -23.10
N ARG A 110 -13.99 -5.93 -22.46
CA ARG A 110 -14.13 -6.54 -21.13
C ARG A 110 -13.81 -8.03 -21.12
N LEU A 111 -14.29 -8.76 -22.14
CA LEU A 111 -13.99 -10.19 -22.27
C LEU A 111 -12.50 -10.45 -22.43
N GLU A 112 -11.81 -9.64 -23.22
CA GLU A 112 -10.36 -9.76 -23.38
C GLU A 112 -9.61 -9.39 -22.10
N LEU A 113 -10.05 -8.35 -21.39
CA LEU A 113 -9.51 -7.99 -20.07
C LEU A 113 -9.65 -9.15 -19.09
N LEU A 114 -10.83 -9.75 -18.99
CA LEU A 114 -11.07 -10.89 -18.09
C LEU A 114 -10.18 -12.09 -18.42
N LYS A 115 -9.96 -12.38 -19.71
CA LYS A 115 -9.01 -13.43 -20.12
C LYS A 115 -7.59 -13.14 -19.65
N ARG A 116 -7.14 -11.88 -19.74
CA ARG A 116 -5.82 -11.47 -19.26
C ARG A 116 -5.70 -11.58 -17.75
N LEU A 117 -6.74 -11.17 -17.00
CA LEU A 117 -6.81 -11.30 -15.53
C LEU A 117 -6.77 -12.77 -15.10
N ASN A 118 -7.53 -13.66 -15.78
CA ASN A 118 -7.51 -15.09 -15.51
C ASN A 118 -6.12 -15.70 -15.80
N LYS A 119 -5.50 -15.34 -16.93
CA LYS A 119 -4.14 -15.77 -17.26
C LYS A 119 -3.12 -15.34 -16.22
N PHE A 120 -3.26 -14.11 -15.68
CA PHE A 120 -2.44 -13.67 -14.56
C PHE A 120 -2.64 -14.59 -13.35
N SER A 121 -3.90 -14.84 -12.94
CA SER A 121 -4.22 -15.69 -11.79
C SER A 121 -3.62 -17.09 -11.92
N ASP A 122 -3.71 -17.70 -13.12
CA ASP A 122 -3.15 -19.02 -13.39
C ASP A 122 -1.62 -19.03 -13.26
N ASN A 123 -0.93 -18.04 -13.82
CA ASN A 123 0.52 -17.92 -13.70
C ASN A 123 0.94 -17.69 -12.24
N TYR A 124 0.25 -16.78 -11.54
CA TYR A 124 0.55 -16.42 -10.18
C TYR A 124 0.38 -17.61 -9.22
N LYS A 125 -0.73 -18.38 -9.35
CA LYS A 125 -0.96 -19.61 -8.58
C LYS A 125 0.12 -20.68 -8.81
N ASN A 126 0.73 -20.68 -10.00
CA ASN A 126 1.84 -21.59 -10.31
C ASN A 126 3.21 -21.05 -9.89
N GLY A 127 3.28 -19.98 -9.09
CA GLY A 127 4.54 -19.39 -8.60
C GLY A 127 5.39 -18.72 -9.69
N LYS A 128 4.81 -18.42 -10.86
CA LYS A 128 5.50 -17.72 -11.93
C LYS A 128 5.26 -16.22 -11.82
N PHE A 129 6.31 -15.43 -11.99
CA PHE A 129 6.11 -14.00 -12.17
C PHE A 129 5.21 -13.74 -13.38
N ALA A 130 4.16 -12.96 -13.14
CA ALA A 130 3.26 -12.48 -14.19
C ALA A 130 3.11 -10.97 -14.03
N LYS A 131 3.20 -10.26 -15.14
CA LYS A 131 2.88 -8.84 -15.15
C LYS A 131 1.41 -8.64 -14.81
N GLY A 132 1.14 -7.65 -13.96
CA GLY A 132 -0.24 -7.17 -13.80
C GLY A 132 -0.70 -6.33 -14.98
N ILE A 133 -1.76 -5.55 -14.79
CA ILE A 133 -2.35 -4.72 -15.82
C ILE A 133 -2.37 -3.26 -15.38
N TYR A 134 -1.89 -2.38 -16.23
CA TYR A 134 -2.15 -0.96 -16.19
C TYR A 134 -3.42 -0.70 -17.02
N LEU A 135 -4.56 -0.56 -16.33
CA LEU A 135 -5.87 -0.41 -16.96
C LEU A 135 -6.20 1.06 -17.11
N TYR A 136 -6.21 1.57 -18.34
CA TYR A 136 -6.56 2.95 -18.61
C TYR A 136 -7.80 3.08 -19.51
N GLY A 137 -8.33 4.30 -19.60
CA GLY A 137 -9.49 4.62 -20.46
C GLY A 137 -10.33 5.75 -19.91
N PRO A 138 -11.43 6.13 -20.59
CA PRO A 138 -12.29 7.22 -20.22
C PRO A 138 -12.89 7.11 -18.81
N TYR A 139 -13.43 8.21 -18.30
CA TYR A 139 -14.17 8.22 -17.04
C TYR A 139 -15.46 7.39 -17.15
N GLY A 140 -15.90 6.80 -16.05
CA GLY A 140 -17.18 6.10 -15.97
C GLY A 140 -17.26 4.74 -16.62
N VAL A 141 -16.22 4.27 -17.34
CA VAL A 141 -16.22 2.95 -18.01
C VAL A 141 -16.05 1.75 -17.05
N GLY A 142 -15.94 1.98 -15.74
CA GLY A 142 -15.90 0.91 -14.74
C GLY A 142 -14.53 0.30 -14.47
N LYS A 143 -13.40 0.97 -14.75
CA LYS A 143 -12.03 0.49 -14.47
C LYS A 143 -11.84 0.06 -13.01
N SER A 144 -12.12 0.99 -12.07
CA SER A 144 -11.97 0.75 -10.64
C SER A 144 -12.86 -0.40 -10.17
N LEU A 145 -14.09 -0.50 -10.66
CA LEU A 145 -15.01 -1.58 -10.31
C LEU A 145 -14.49 -2.95 -10.75
N ILE A 146 -13.97 -3.06 -11.99
CA ILE A 146 -13.42 -4.32 -12.49
C ILE A 146 -12.22 -4.75 -11.64
N ILE A 147 -11.29 -3.85 -11.40
CA ILE A 147 -10.06 -4.17 -10.65
C ILE A 147 -10.38 -4.44 -9.18
N LEU A 148 -11.34 -3.76 -8.58
CA LEU A 148 -11.80 -4.03 -7.23
C LEU A 148 -12.44 -5.42 -7.10
N ASN A 149 -13.34 -5.78 -8.03
CA ASN A 149 -13.93 -7.13 -8.04
C ASN A 149 -12.87 -8.21 -8.27
N TYR A 150 -11.88 -7.92 -9.11
CA TYR A 150 -10.76 -8.82 -9.31
C TYR A 150 -9.90 -8.95 -8.03
N ALA A 151 -9.66 -7.86 -7.31
CA ALA A 151 -8.99 -7.89 -6.02
C ALA A 151 -9.74 -8.79 -5.01
N LYS A 152 -11.08 -8.67 -4.93
CA LYS A 152 -11.91 -9.53 -4.08
C LYS A 152 -11.78 -11.01 -4.46
N GLN A 153 -11.71 -11.32 -5.75
CA GLN A 153 -11.49 -12.69 -6.23
C GLN A 153 -10.10 -13.21 -5.81
N LEU A 154 -9.04 -12.44 -6.02
CA LEU A 154 -7.68 -12.82 -5.61
C LEU A 154 -7.58 -13.09 -4.12
N VAL A 155 -8.27 -12.30 -3.30
CA VAL A 155 -8.36 -12.51 -1.86
C VAL A 155 -9.11 -13.79 -1.53
N SER A 156 -10.24 -14.07 -2.17
CA SER A 156 -10.98 -15.31 -1.98
C SER A 156 -10.17 -16.56 -2.37
N ASP A 157 -9.24 -16.38 -3.32
CA ASP A 157 -8.28 -17.39 -3.75
C ASP A 157 -7.06 -17.51 -2.80
N GLY A 158 -7.01 -16.73 -1.71
CA GLY A 158 -5.99 -16.78 -0.67
C GLY A 158 -4.78 -15.89 -0.87
N SER A 159 -4.79 -14.99 -1.87
CA SER A 159 -3.71 -14.03 -2.09
C SER A 159 -3.80 -12.84 -1.12
N LYS A 160 -2.65 -12.31 -0.69
CA LYS A 160 -2.57 -11.04 0.06
C LYS A 160 -2.56 -9.88 -0.91
N VAL A 161 -3.66 -9.15 -0.98
CA VAL A 161 -3.83 -8.00 -1.88
C VAL A 161 -3.91 -6.71 -1.08
N LEU A 162 -3.09 -5.73 -1.40
CA LEU A 162 -3.23 -4.37 -0.90
C LEU A 162 -3.81 -3.49 -2.00
N PHE A 163 -5.00 -2.97 -1.77
CA PHE A 163 -5.68 -2.03 -2.68
C PHE A 163 -5.63 -0.62 -2.08
N THR A 164 -5.33 0.38 -2.88
CA THR A 164 -5.30 1.78 -2.42
C THR A 164 -5.75 2.73 -3.53
N TYR A 165 -6.58 3.71 -3.17
CA TYR A 165 -6.91 4.85 -4.03
C TYR A 165 -5.77 5.88 -3.94
N TYR A 166 -5.08 6.12 -5.07
CA TYR A 166 -3.81 6.83 -5.05
C TYR A 166 -3.91 8.29 -4.54
N PRO A 167 -4.91 9.09 -4.91
CA PRO A 167 -5.03 10.44 -4.37
C PRO A 167 -5.18 10.49 -2.85
N ASP A 168 -5.87 9.51 -2.24
CA ASP A 168 -6.00 9.43 -0.78
C ASP A 168 -4.72 8.93 -0.13
N LEU A 169 -4.03 7.97 -0.76
CA LEU A 169 -2.71 7.54 -0.32
C LEU A 169 -1.74 8.72 -0.26
N VAL A 170 -1.70 9.57 -1.28
CA VAL A 170 -0.84 10.76 -1.31
C VAL A 170 -1.19 11.72 -0.17
N ARG A 171 -2.47 12.00 0.07
CA ARG A 171 -2.92 12.83 1.21
C ARG A 171 -2.51 12.23 2.55
N ARG A 172 -2.70 10.93 2.72
CA ARG A 172 -2.31 10.21 3.93
C ARG A 172 -0.80 10.27 4.18
N ILE A 173 0.01 10.04 3.16
CA ILE A 173 1.48 10.17 3.23
C ILE A 173 1.87 11.57 3.70
N GLN A 174 1.27 12.62 3.12
CA GLN A 174 1.56 14.00 3.51
C GLN A 174 1.18 14.28 4.98
N SER A 175 0.10 13.71 5.49
CA SER A 175 -0.28 13.85 6.90
C SER A 175 0.62 13.11 7.89
N MET A 176 1.39 12.13 7.42
CA MET A 176 2.30 11.31 8.22
C MET A 176 3.73 11.85 8.26
N PHE A 177 4.02 13.00 7.65
CA PHE A 177 5.37 13.57 7.70
C PHE A 177 5.83 13.82 9.14
N GLY A 178 7.03 13.33 9.43
CA GLY A 178 7.62 13.43 10.78
C GLY A 178 7.08 12.42 11.79
N THR A 179 6.20 11.50 11.38
CA THR A 179 5.76 10.39 12.22
C THR A 179 6.50 9.10 11.84
N GLY A 180 6.69 8.18 12.79
CA GLY A 180 7.27 6.86 12.50
C GLY A 180 6.35 5.95 11.67
N GLU A 181 5.11 6.35 11.43
CA GLU A 181 4.08 5.58 10.72
C GLU A 181 4.31 5.52 9.21
N LEU A 182 4.96 6.55 8.64
CA LEU A 182 5.22 6.64 7.22
C LEU A 182 6.06 5.46 6.70
N GLU A 183 7.14 5.12 7.42
CA GLU A 183 8.00 3.99 7.06
C GLU A 183 7.24 2.66 7.08
N SER A 184 6.35 2.47 8.06
CA SER A 184 5.48 1.30 8.13
C SER A 184 4.55 1.21 6.93
N LEU A 185 3.93 2.31 6.52
CA LEU A 185 3.06 2.37 5.34
C LEU A 185 3.83 2.06 4.05
N ILE A 186 5.02 2.66 3.88
CA ILE A 186 5.88 2.41 2.70
C ILE A 186 6.29 0.93 2.65
N LEU A 187 6.64 0.34 3.79
CA LEU A 187 7.03 -1.06 3.86
C LEU A 187 5.88 -1.99 3.47
N LYS A 188 4.65 -1.70 3.87
CA LYS A 188 3.44 -2.42 3.43
C LYS A 188 3.27 -2.38 1.91
N LEU A 189 3.36 -1.17 1.32
CA LEU A 189 3.23 -0.99 -0.13
C LEU A 189 4.33 -1.74 -0.89
N LYS A 190 5.54 -1.79 -0.33
CA LYS A 190 6.66 -2.56 -0.89
C LYS A 190 6.41 -4.06 -0.83
N LYS A 191 5.97 -4.59 0.32
CA LYS A 191 5.96 -6.03 0.62
C LYS A 191 4.63 -6.75 0.32
N ALA A 192 3.54 -6.03 0.03
CA ALA A 192 2.27 -6.68 -0.33
C ALA A 192 2.49 -7.67 -1.48
N ASP A 193 1.94 -8.88 -1.38
CA ASP A 193 2.10 -9.90 -2.43
C ASP A 193 1.60 -9.35 -3.77
N ILE A 194 0.42 -8.74 -3.78
CA ILE A 194 -0.15 -8.02 -4.91
C ILE A 194 -0.52 -6.61 -4.46
N LEU A 195 -0.04 -5.58 -5.18
CA LEU A 195 -0.39 -4.18 -4.92
C LEU A 195 -1.27 -3.65 -6.03
N ILE A 196 -2.39 -3.04 -5.67
CA ILE A 196 -3.30 -2.36 -6.59
C ILE A 196 -3.35 -0.89 -6.24
N ILE A 197 -2.99 -0.04 -7.19
CA ILE A 197 -3.09 1.42 -7.09
C ILE A 197 -4.17 1.90 -8.04
N ASP A 198 -5.26 2.44 -7.48
CA ASP A 198 -6.39 2.94 -8.25
C ASP A 198 -6.29 4.44 -8.52
N ASP A 199 -6.60 4.84 -9.75
CA ASP A 199 -6.73 6.23 -10.24
C ASP A 199 -5.44 7.06 -10.13
N ILE A 200 -4.27 6.48 -10.49
CA ILE A 200 -3.01 7.22 -10.57
C ILE A 200 -3.06 8.28 -11.68
N GLY A 201 -2.40 9.42 -11.42
CA GLY A 201 -2.31 10.55 -12.36
C GLY A 201 -3.38 11.62 -12.14
N ARG A 202 -4.14 11.55 -11.02
CA ARG A 202 -5.08 12.59 -10.58
C ARG A 202 -4.58 13.40 -9.39
N GLU A 203 -3.59 12.87 -8.70
CA GLU A 203 -2.97 13.51 -7.54
C GLU A 203 -2.15 14.75 -7.94
N ALA A 204 -1.87 15.60 -6.96
CA ALA A 204 -0.85 16.63 -7.09
C ALA A 204 0.53 15.96 -7.06
N ASN A 205 1.16 15.82 -8.23
CA ASN A 205 2.49 15.25 -8.35
C ASN A 205 3.53 16.19 -7.73
N THR A 206 4.31 15.68 -6.78
CA THR A 206 5.44 16.39 -6.17
C THR A 206 6.72 15.58 -6.32
N PRO A 207 7.90 16.24 -6.36
CA PRO A 207 9.17 15.52 -6.41
C PRO A 207 9.31 14.50 -5.27
N TYR A 208 8.85 14.84 -4.07
CA TYR A 208 8.91 13.95 -2.92
C TYR A 208 8.07 12.68 -3.12
N ILE A 209 6.80 12.82 -3.48
CA ILE A 209 5.90 11.66 -3.71
C ILE A 209 6.43 10.80 -4.85
N ARG A 210 6.90 11.43 -5.92
CA ARG A 210 7.45 10.72 -7.08
C ARG A 210 8.74 9.98 -6.76
N ASP A 211 9.73 10.67 -6.17
CA ASP A 211 11.11 10.18 -6.07
C ASP A 211 11.35 9.38 -4.79
N GLU A 212 10.78 9.83 -3.65
CA GLU A 212 11.05 9.26 -2.34
C GLU A 212 10.00 8.21 -1.92
N ILE A 213 8.81 8.23 -2.52
CA ILE A 213 7.73 7.28 -2.19
C ILE A 213 7.51 6.29 -3.33
N LEU A 214 7.00 6.77 -4.48
CA LEU A 214 6.62 5.88 -5.58
C LEU A 214 7.83 5.16 -6.18
N GLY A 215 8.94 5.86 -6.37
CA GLY A 215 10.18 5.30 -6.92
C GLY A 215 10.70 4.09 -6.14
N PRO A 216 10.93 4.19 -4.83
CA PRO A 216 11.37 3.08 -3.98
C PRO A 216 10.37 1.93 -3.88
N ILE A 217 9.06 2.19 -3.94
CA ILE A 217 8.03 1.15 -3.97
C ILE A 217 8.15 0.35 -5.27
N LEU A 218 8.17 1.03 -6.41
CA LEU A 218 8.30 0.38 -7.73
C LEU A 218 9.61 -0.39 -7.84
N GLN A 219 10.74 0.18 -7.39
CA GLN A 219 12.03 -0.49 -7.42
C GLN A 219 12.01 -1.78 -6.61
N TYR A 220 11.55 -1.72 -5.35
CA TYR A 220 11.47 -2.90 -4.50
C TYR A 220 10.62 -4.01 -5.15
N ARG A 221 9.48 -3.63 -5.76
CA ARG A 221 8.58 -4.60 -6.39
C ARG A 221 9.18 -5.21 -7.67
N CYS A 222 9.94 -4.44 -8.45
CA CYS A 222 10.71 -4.96 -9.58
C CYS A 222 11.77 -5.97 -9.13
N ASP A 223 12.57 -5.61 -8.11
CA ASP A 223 13.68 -6.44 -7.62
C ASP A 223 13.19 -7.78 -7.02
N ASN A 224 11.97 -7.80 -6.48
CA ASN A 224 11.37 -8.98 -5.87
C ASN A 224 10.31 -9.66 -6.73
N ASN A 225 10.10 -9.23 -7.98
CA ASN A 225 9.09 -9.76 -8.88
C ASN A 225 7.69 -9.80 -8.25
N LEU A 226 7.32 -8.73 -7.51
CA LEU A 226 6.02 -8.62 -6.87
C LEU A 226 5.02 -7.96 -7.84
N PRO A 227 3.95 -8.65 -8.24
CA PRO A 227 3.01 -8.15 -9.24
C PRO A 227 2.23 -6.93 -8.73
N MET A 228 1.84 -6.09 -9.69
CA MET A 228 1.16 -4.84 -9.41
C MET A 228 0.09 -4.56 -10.45
N PHE A 229 -0.99 -3.89 -10.05
CA PHE A 229 -2.02 -3.37 -10.95
C PHE A 229 -2.19 -1.88 -10.72
N MET A 230 -2.51 -1.16 -11.77
CA MET A 230 -2.87 0.25 -11.68
C MET A 230 -4.10 0.55 -12.53
N THR A 231 -4.91 1.52 -12.13
CA THR A 231 -5.89 2.14 -13.01
C THR A 231 -5.57 3.60 -13.22
N SER A 232 -5.93 4.13 -14.39
CA SER A 232 -5.74 5.54 -14.73
C SER A 232 -6.73 6.00 -15.80
N ASN A 233 -6.85 7.31 -15.97
CA ASN A 233 -7.48 7.92 -17.14
C ASN A 233 -6.44 8.36 -18.19
N ARG A 234 -5.18 8.00 -17.98
CA ARG A 234 -4.05 8.36 -18.84
C ARG A 234 -3.40 7.10 -19.39
N GLU A 235 -3.08 7.09 -20.67
CA GLU A 235 -2.17 6.12 -21.25
C GLU A 235 -0.75 6.33 -20.73
N PHE A 236 0.17 5.40 -20.99
CA PHE A 236 1.54 5.45 -20.49
C PHE A 236 2.28 6.75 -20.83
N ASP A 237 2.14 7.26 -22.04
CA ASP A 237 2.83 8.47 -22.47
C ASP A 237 2.30 9.72 -21.75
N LEU A 238 1.00 9.78 -21.51
CA LEU A 238 0.37 10.86 -20.72
C LEU A 238 0.69 10.72 -19.22
N LEU A 239 0.84 9.51 -18.70
CA LEU A 239 1.31 9.31 -17.33
C LEU A 239 2.77 9.72 -17.19
N GLU A 240 3.66 9.38 -18.15
CA GLU A 240 5.05 9.83 -18.15
C GLU A 240 5.13 11.35 -18.11
N LYS A 241 4.33 12.02 -18.95
CA LYS A 241 4.24 13.49 -18.95
C LYS A 241 3.80 14.01 -17.58
N HIS A 242 2.75 13.47 -16.99
CA HIS A 242 2.28 13.84 -15.66
C HIS A 242 3.34 13.65 -14.58
N LEU A 243 4.05 12.51 -14.61
CA LEU A 243 5.13 12.24 -13.66
C LEU A 243 6.36 13.12 -13.89
N SER A 244 6.59 13.60 -15.10
CA SER A 244 7.69 14.53 -15.39
C SER A 244 7.43 15.96 -14.88
N GLU A 245 6.17 16.38 -14.85
CA GLU A 245 5.72 17.71 -14.48
C GLU A 245 5.39 17.78 -12.98
N THR A 246 6.01 18.66 -12.24
CA THR A 246 5.68 19.00 -10.86
C THR A 246 5.46 20.51 -10.77
N ALA A 247 4.85 20.99 -9.69
CA ALA A 247 4.62 22.42 -9.50
C ALA A 247 5.93 23.26 -9.52
N SER A 248 7.08 22.65 -9.26
CA SER A 248 8.37 23.33 -9.13
C SER A 248 9.39 23.00 -10.21
N SER A 249 9.20 21.93 -10.99
CA SER A 249 10.21 21.46 -11.96
C SER A 249 9.64 20.49 -12.99
N VAL A 250 10.36 20.36 -14.10
CA VAL A 250 10.12 19.30 -15.10
C VAL A 250 11.35 18.40 -15.11
N ASP A 251 11.15 17.09 -14.84
CA ASP A 251 12.23 16.09 -14.82
C ASP A 251 11.81 14.83 -15.60
N SER A 252 12.09 14.86 -16.90
CA SER A 252 11.75 13.76 -17.80
C SER A 252 12.63 12.52 -17.57
N VAL A 253 13.84 12.65 -17.05
CA VAL A 253 14.75 11.52 -16.82
C VAL A 253 14.20 10.65 -15.68
N LYS A 254 13.80 11.25 -14.58
CA LYS A 254 13.20 10.52 -13.45
C LYS A 254 11.87 9.90 -13.83
N ALA A 255 11.02 10.63 -14.57
CA ALA A 255 9.75 10.09 -15.05
C ALA A 255 9.95 8.84 -15.94
N LYS A 256 10.90 8.89 -16.88
CA LYS A 256 11.26 7.73 -17.73
C LYS A 256 11.75 6.54 -16.91
N ALA A 257 12.56 6.79 -15.88
CA ALA A 257 13.03 5.72 -15.01
C ALA A 257 11.88 5.05 -14.24
N LEU A 258 10.88 5.82 -13.79
CA LEU A 258 9.67 5.28 -13.17
C LEU A 258 8.82 4.50 -14.17
N MET A 259 8.61 5.05 -15.37
CA MET A 259 7.84 4.38 -16.42
C MET A 259 8.49 3.06 -16.86
N ALA A 260 9.82 2.97 -16.88
CA ALA A 260 10.49 1.70 -17.15
C ALA A 260 10.12 0.61 -16.13
N ARG A 261 10.03 0.97 -14.83
CA ARG A 261 9.59 0.04 -13.76
C ARG A 261 8.11 -0.30 -13.89
N ILE A 262 7.27 0.68 -14.18
CA ILE A 262 5.83 0.47 -14.41
C ILE A 262 5.62 -0.51 -15.56
N LYS A 263 6.29 -0.29 -16.70
CA LYS A 263 6.24 -1.17 -17.88
C LYS A 263 6.86 -2.57 -17.64
N TYR A 264 7.79 -2.69 -16.70
CA TYR A 264 8.28 -4.00 -16.26
C TYR A 264 7.23 -4.77 -15.47
N LEU A 265 6.52 -4.10 -14.56
CA LEU A 265 5.55 -4.72 -13.65
C LEU A 265 4.18 -4.96 -14.29
N MET A 266 3.81 -4.20 -15.32
CA MET A 266 2.46 -4.20 -15.88
C MET A 266 2.47 -4.11 -17.41
N ASP A 267 1.46 -4.74 -18.01
CA ASP A 267 1.11 -4.53 -19.43
C ASP A 267 -0.02 -3.51 -19.51
N GLU A 268 0.09 -2.58 -20.45
CA GLU A 268 -0.93 -1.57 -20.72
C GLU A 268 -2.15 -2.18 -21.37
N TYR A 269 -3.34 -1.77 -20.90
CA TYR A 269 -4.61 -2.18 -21.49
C TYR A 269 -5.62 -1.05 -21.47
N GLU A 270 -6.16 -0.72 -22.65
CA GLU A 270 -7.21 0.29 -22.79
C GLU A 270 -8.59 -0.35 -22.63
N LEU A 271 -9.39 0.22 -21.71
CA LEU A 271 -10.80 -0.12 -21.58
C LEU A 271 -11.66 0.98 -22.20
N VAL A 272 -12.19 0.71 -23.38
CA VAL A 272 -13.12 1.59 -24.09
C VAL A 272 -14.53 1.07 -23.92
N ASP A 273 -15.41 1.93 -23.37
CA ASP A 273 -16.83 1.66 -23.18
C ASP A 273 -17.62 2.97 -22.99
N LYS A 274 -18.95 2.86 -22.91
CA LYS A 274 -19.81 3.97 -22.52
C LYS A 274 -19.56 4.39 -21.06
N ASP A 275 -19.91 5.62 -20.73
CA ASP A 275 -19.94 6.07 -19.32
C ASP A 275 -21.18 5.46 -18.64
N TYR A 276 -21.00 4.69 -17.59
CA TYR A 276 -22.06 4.02 -16.81
C TYR A 276 -22.60 4.88 -15.65
N ARG A 277 -22.12 6.10 -15.51
CA ARG A 277 -22.56 7.06 -14.47
C ARG A 277 -23.68 7.99 -14.95
N ASN A 278 -24.00 7.97 -16.26
CA ASN A 278 -25.03 8.78 -16.89
C ASN A 278 -26.20 7.92 -17.34
#